data_302660347a48f2d734c0fc1e9b419fed
#
_entry.id   302660347a48f2d734c0fc1e9b419fed
#
_cell.length_a   1.000
_cell.length_b   1.000
_cell.length_c   1.000
_cell.angle_alpha   90.00
_cell.angle_beta   90.00
_cell.angle_gamma   90.00
#
_symmetry.space_group_name_H-M   'P 1'
#
loop_
_entity.id
_entity.type
_entity.pdbx_description
1 polymer ?
#
loop_
_entity_poly.entity_id
_entity_poly.type
_entity_poly.pdbx_seq_one_letter_code
_entity_poly.pdbx_strand_id
1 'polypeptide(L)'
;DPNTGVVTIPANTPAGIYTITYKECETLNLSSNCKTATAEIKVGTPTITVTPETLTVTPSTATQTIPNILNNDKIGGTVTPTVGVGGNVTLTVTNPNTPGKKPTLDPNTGEVTIPGNTPAGTYTITYSYCEVLNPTNCTGTQTLVVTVGAATLTVVNDSFTVPDGLRTQTTISVLDNDSLGGTKPTAGVGGTVTITNVTGATPVRPGTNVPTLNPNDGKVTIPVNTPAGIYTITYKECETLNPSSNCKTATVDIKVGTPTITVTPET
;
A
#
# COMPACT_ATOMS: atom_id res chain seq x y z
N ASP A 1 -17.54 31.02 43.59
CA ASP A 1 -17.21 32.38 44.04
C ASP A 1 -18.14 32.78 45.19
N PRO A 2 -17.62 32.94 46.43
CA PRO A 2 -18.43 33.24 47.59
C PRO A 2 -19.12 34.62 47.53
N ASN A 3 -18.64 35.55 46.73
CA ASN A 3 -19.21 36.90 46.60
C ASN A 3 -20.37 37.00 45.61
N THR A 4 -20.37 36.12 44.61
CA THR A 4 -21.33 36.16 43.49
C THR A 4 -22.27 34.97 43.46
N GLY A 5 -21.95 33.88 44.17
CA GLY A 5 -22.64 32.62 44.08
C GLY A 5 -22.43 31.85 42.79
N VAL A 6 -21.51 32.35 41.91
CA VAL A 6 -21.27 31.72 40.60
C VAL A 6 -20.34 30.53 40.76
N VAL A 7 -20.73 29.40 40.13
CA VAL A 7 -19.89 28.21 39.97
C VAL A 7 -19.21 28.28 38.64
N THR A 8 -17.87 28.20 38.61
CA THR A 8 -17.07 28.13 37.42
C THR A 8 -16.61 26.70 37.20
N ILE A 9 -16.86 26.16 36.00
CA ILE A 9 -16.35 24.87 35.60
C ILE A 9 -15.13 25.12 34.72
N PRO A 10 -13.90 24.75 35.15
CA PRO A 10 -12.70 24.92 34.34
C PRO A 10 -12.78 24.13 33.04
N ALA A 11 -12.10 24.62 31.97
CA ALA A 11 -11.90 23.84 30.78
C ALA A 11 -11.17 22.52 31.10
N ASN A 12 -11.45 21.48 30.36
CA ASN A 12 -10.91 20.12 30.57
C ASN A 12 -11.28 19.48 31.92
N THR A 13 -12.41 19.87 32.52
CA THR A 13 -12.97 19.15 33.67
C THR A 13 -13.48 17.80 33.17
N PRO A 14 -13.01 16.65 33.73
CA PRO A 14 -13.48 15.32 33.34
C PRO A 14 -14.98 15.15 33.55
N ALA A 15 -15.59 14.25 32.81
CA ALA A 15 -17.00 13.89 33.01
C ALA A 15 -17.17 13.28 34.41
N GLY A 16 -18.24 13.68 35.09
CA GLY A 16 -18.50 13.22 36.44
C GLY A 16 -19.54 14.06 37.17
N ILE A 17 -19.78 13.69 38.41
CA ILE A 17 -20.66 14.43 39.32
C ILE A 17 -19.76 15.08 40.38
N TYR A 18 -19.84 16.39 40.48
CA TYR A 18 -19.08 17.18 41.43
C TYR A 18 -20.03 17.84 42.44
N THR A 19 -19.72 17.71 43.72
CA THR A 19 -20.55 18.30 44.79
C THR A 19 -19.77 19.42 45.45
N ILE A 20 -20.35 20.60 45.48
CA ILE A 20 -19.84 21.74 46.21
C ILE A 20 -20.72 21.93 47.45
N THR A 21 -20.13 21.88 48.63
CA THR A 21 -20.82 22.21 49.86
C THR A 21 -20.52 23.67 50.20
N TYR A 22 -21.58 24.44 50.43
CA TYR A 22 -21.44 25.84 50.82
C TYR A 22 -22.28 26.16 52.06
N LYS A 23 -21.85 27.18 52.78
CA LYS A 23 -22.53 27.67 53.98
C LYS A 23 -22.98 29.09 53.71
N GLU A 24 -24.25 29.33 53.94
CA GLU A 24 -24.86 30.65 53.84
C GLU A 24 -25.24 31.13 55.23
N CYS A 25 -24.82 32.34 55.58
CA CYS A 25 -25.10 32.95 56.88
C CYS A 25 -25.76 34.30 56.67
N GLU A 26 -26.70 34.66 57.57
CA GLU A 26 -27.26 36.00 57.63
C GLU A 26 -26.14 37.00 58.01
N THR A 27 -26.06 38.10 57.25
CA THR A 27 -25.00 39.10 57.41
C THR A 27 -24.93 39.72 58.80
N LEU A 28 -26.04 39.86 59.49
CA LEU A 28 -26.12 40.39 60.84
C LEU A 28 -25.84 39.33 61.94
N ASN A 29 -25.90 38.02 61.58
CA ASN A 29 -25.77 36.87 62.51
C ASN A 29 -24.82 35.82 61.97
N LEU A 30 -23.62 36.22 61.53
CA LEU A 30 -22.65 35.36 60.79
C LEU A 30 -22.19 34.09 61.52
N SER A 31 -22.35 34.03 62.87
CA SER A 31 -21.92 32.87 63.65
C SER A 31 -23.06 31.97 64.09
N SER A 32 -24.31 32.42 64.06
CA SER A 32 -25.43 31.72 64.64
C SER A 32 -26.57 31.40 63.69
N ASN A 33 -26.80 32.22 62.65
CA ASN A 33 -27.86 31.99 61.70
C ASN A 33 -27.29 31.57 60.34
N CYS A 34 -26.89 30.32 60.28
CA CYS A 34 -26.28 29.74 59.11
C CYS A 34 -26.93 28.43 58.71
N LYS A 35 -26.95 28.16 57.42
CA LYS A 35 -27.35 26.88 56.83
C LYS A 35 -26.30 26.37 55.86
N THR A 36 -26.11 25.08 55.80
CA THR A 36 -25.27 24.40 54.87
C THR A 36 -26.11 23.77 53.78
N ALA A 37 -25.74 23.92 52.54
CA ALA A 37 -26.37 23.31 51.39
C ALA A 37 -25.29 22.76 50.40
N THR A 38 -25.72 21.97 49.45
CA THR A 38 -24.88 21.39 48.41
C THR A 38 -25.41 21.77 47.04
N ALA A 39 -24.47 22.07 46.13
CA ALA A 39 -24.71 22.20 44.70
C ALA A 39 -24.11 20.99 44.00
N GLU A 40 -24.87 20.26 43.21
CA GLU A 40 -24.41 19.15 42.38
C GLU A 40 -24.20 19.68 40.93
N ILE A 41 -23.03 19.44 40.37
CA ILE A 41 -22.65 19.82 39.04
C ILE A 41 -22.39 18.51 38.27
N LYS A 42 -23.15 18.23 37.23
CA LYS A 42 -22.94 17.09 36.35
C LYS A 42 -22.20 17.55 35.08
N VAL A 43 -20.97 17.09 34.90
CA VAL A 43 -20.23 17.26 33.68
C VAL A 43 -20.44 15.99 32.84
N GLY A 44 -21.03 16.13 31.67
CA GLY A 44 -21.30 15.02 30.76
C GLY A 44 -20.08 14.66 29.90
N THR A 45 -20.06 13.43 29.35
CA THR A 45 -19.07 13.02 28.35
C THR A 45 -19.39 13.66 26.99
N PRO A 46 -18.40 14.20 26.28
CA PRO A 46 -18.63 14.71 24.92
C PRO A 46 -18.90 13.54 23.95
N THR A 47 -19.68 13.81 22.91
CA THR A 47 -19.89 12.86 21.83
C THR A 47 -18.64 12.76 20.96
N ILE A 48 -18.19 11.54 20.65
CA ILE A 48 -17.15 11.30 19.67
C ILE A 48 -17.81 11.00 18.32
N THR A 49 -17.46 11.78 17.29
CA THR A 49 -17.92 11.56 15.92
C THR A 49 -16.76 11.09 15.08
N VAL A 50 -16.85 9.90 14.52
CA VAL A 50 -15.84 9.28 13.64
C VAL A 50 -16.33 9.34 12.20
N THR A 51 -15.45 9.78 11.30
CA THR A 51 -15.66 9.75 9.86
C THR A 51 -14.91 8.55 9.28
N PRO A 52 -15.59 7.60 8.61
CA PRO A 52 -14.92 6.41 8.05
C PRO A 52 -13.79 6.75 7.08
N GLU A 53 -12.67 6.02 7.18
CA GLU A 53 -11.46 6.24 6.39
C GLU A 53 -11.30 5.20 5.30
N THR A 54 -11.09 5.67 4.06
CA THR A 54 -10.69 4.84 2.92
C THR A 54 -9.57 5.56 2.17
N LEU A 55 -8.43 4.88 2.03
CA LEU A 55 -7.25 5.40 1.35
C LEU A 55 -6.99 4.59 0.09
N THR A 56 -6.77 5.27 -1.03
CA THR A 56 -6.30 4.64 -2.27
C THR A 56 -4.96 5.24 -2.63
N VAL A 57 -3.94 4.39 -2.79
CA VAL A 57 -2.59 4.81 -3.13
C VAL A 57 -2.11 4.14 -4.40
N THR A 58 -1.31 4.86 -5.18
CA THR A 58 -0.62 4.30 -6.34
C THR A 58 0.58 3.45 -5.89
N PRO A 59 0.97 2.43 -6.66
CA PRO A 59 2.14 1.64 -6.35
C PRO A 59 3.39 2.53 -6.37
N SER A 60 4.31 2.28 -5.43
CA SER A 60 5.55 3.06 -5.30
C SER A 60 6.69 2.17 -4.81
N THR A 61 7.92 2.44 -5.28
CA THR A 61 9.14 1.86 -4.75
C THR A 61 9.60 2.56 -3.47
N ALA A 62 9.18 3.83 -3.27
CA ALA A 62 9.42 4.59 -2.05
C ALA A 62 8.29 4.41 -1.03
N THR A 63 8.62 4.52 0.24
CA THR A 63 7.62 4.57 1.33
C THR A 63 6.75 5.82 1.16
N GLN A 64 5.44 5.64 1.30
CA GLN A 64 4.46 6.72 1.33
C GLN A 64 3.92 6.87 2.74
N THR A 65 3.66 8.11 3.17
CA THR A 65 3.08 8.43 4.47
C THR A 65 1.84 9.30 4.28
N ILE A 66 0.81 9.01 5.06
CA ILE A 66 -0.43 9.78 5.10
C ILE A 66 -0.57 10.33 6.51
N PRO A 67 -0.68 11.66 6.65
CA PRO A 67 -0.78 12.30 7.97
C PRO A 67 -1.98 11.79 8.75
N ASN A 68 -1.98 12.09 10.06
CA ASN A 68 -2.97 11.69 11.05
C ASN A 68 -4.40 11.53 10.47
N ILE A 69 -4.90 10.29 10.48
CA ILE A 69 -6.23 9.91 9.96
C ILE A 69 -7.38 10.45 10.82
N LEU A 70 -7.12 10.90 12.05
CA LEU A 70 -8.16 11.41 12.96
C LEU A 70 -8.51 12.88 12.69
N ASN A 71 -7.90 13.52 11.68
CA ASN A 71 -8.08 14.96 11.42
C ASN A 71 -9.52 15.37 11.06
N ASN A 72 -10.32 14.45 10.52
CA ASN A 72 -11.71 14.65 10.14
C ASN A 72 -12.70 14.20 11.23
N ASP A 73 -12.22 13.60 12.31
CA ASP A 73 -13.01 13.23 13.47
C ASP A 73 -13.25 14.42 14.41
N LYS A 74 -14.24 14.33 15.29
CA LYS A 74 -14.57 15.38 16.25
C LYS A 74 -14.97 14.83 17.62
N ILE A 75 -14.53 15.52 18.67
CA ILE A 75 -14.97 15.34 20.05
C ILE A 75 -15.79 16.58 20.42
N GLY A 76 -17.00 16.38 20.92
CA GLY A 76 -17.92 17.48 21.26
C GLY A 76 -18.27 18.36 20.05
N GLY A 77 -18.17 17.82 18.82
CA GLY A 77 -18.51 18.50 17.57
C GLY A 77 -17.44 19.48 17.05
N THR A 78 -16.45 19.86 17.85
CA THR A 78 -15.48 20.93 17.47
C THR A 78 -14.01 20.53 17.64
N VAL A 79 -13.66 19.74 18.62
CA VAL A 79 -12.28 19.40 18.95
C VAL A 79 -11.80 18.23 18.07
N THR A 80 -10.68 18.41 17.37
CA THR A 80 -10.06 17.32 16.59
C THR A 80 -9.27 16.40 17.55
N PRO A 81 -9.42 15.07 17.44
CA PRO A 81 -8.61 14.13 18.20
C PRO A 81 -7.12 14.28 17.85
N THR A 82 -6.28 14.24 18.89
CA THR A 82 -4.82 14.27 18.74
C THR A 82 -4.21 13.14 19.59
N VAL A 83 -3.23 12.45 19.04
CA VAL A 83 -2.52 11.34 19.70
C VAL A 83 -1.10 11.73 20.10
N GLY A 84 -0.46 10.88 20.88
CA GLY A 84 0.93 11.09 21.33
C GLY A 84 1.03 11.94 22.60
N VAL A 85 2.21 12.48 22.85
CA VAL A 85 2.50 13.27 24.06
C VAL A 85 1.68 14.56 24.05
N GLY A 86 0.83 14.73 25.07
CA GLY A 86 -0.09 15.88 25.18
C GLY A 86 -1.33 15.77 24.29
N GLY A 87 -1.52 14.64 23.63
CA GLY A 87 -2.75 14.36 22.88
C GLY A 87 -3.98 14.22 23.76
N ASN A 88 -5.15 14.45 23.19
CA ASN A 88 -6.43 14.38 23.91
C ASN A 88 -7.10 12.99 23.80
N VAL A 89 -6.53 12.07 22.99
CA VAL A 89 -6.99 10.69 22.87
C VAL A 89 -5.83 9.68 22.95
N THR A 90 -6.16 8.45 23.37
CA THR A 90 -5.27 7.28 23.28
C THR A 90 -5.78 6.38 22.18
N LEU A 91 -4.95 6.13 21.16
CA LEU A 91 -5.26 5.31 19.99
C LEU A 91 -4.77 3.87 20.21
N THR A 92 -5.64 2.91 19.98
CA THR A 92 -5.33 1.47 19.95
C THR A 92 -5.48 0.95 18.53
N VAL A 93 -4.46 0.25 18.02
CA VAL A 93 -4.38 -0.18 16.62
C VAL A 93 -4.13 -1.68 16.52
N THR A 94 -4.82 -2.32 15.58
CA THR A 94 -4.51 -3.68 15.10
C THR A 94 -4.19 -3.61 13.62
N ASN A 95 -2.90 -3.69 13.31
CA ASN A 95 -2.41 -3.68 11.93
C ASN A 95 -2.63 -5.04 11.23
N PRO A 96 -2.69 -5.09 9.88
CA PRO A 96 -2.88 -6.33 9.13
C PRO A 96 -1.83 -7.38 9.48
N ASN A 97 -2.25 -8.63 9.68
CA ASN A 97 -1.34 -9.76 9.96
C ASN A 97 -1.04 -10.58 8.70
N THR A 98 -0.86 -9.94 7.55
CA THR A 98 -0.46 -10.58 6.30
C THR A 98 1.07 -10.65 6.20
N PRO A 99 1.66 -11.71 5.59
CA PRO A 99 3.09 -11.74 5.31
C PRO A 99 3.55 -10.61 4.39
N GLY A 100 4.80 -10.21 4.49
CA GLY A 100 5.41 -9.21 3.62
C GLY A 100 5.15 -7.76 4.02
N LYS A 101 5.44 -6.85 3.08
CA LYS A 101 5.24 -5.41 3.26
C LYS A 101 3.75 -5.08 3.22
N LYS A 102 3.31 -4.25 4.14
CA LYS A 102 1.90 -3.90 4.34
C LYS A 102 1.77 -2.51 4.96
N PRO A 103 0.65 -1.81 4.74
CA PRO A 103 0.36 -0.57 5.44
C PRO A 103 0.25 -0.79 6.96
N THR A 104 0.69 0.21 7.71
CA THR A 104 0.59 0.25 9.18
C THR A 104 0.11 1.61 9.64
N LEU A 105 -0.67 1.64 10.73
CA LEU A 105 -1.08 2.85 11.44
C LEU A 105 -0.25 2.95 12.73
N ASP A 106 0.37 4.10 12.96
CA ASP A 106 1.13 4.36 14.18
C ASP A 106 0.19 4.90 15.27
N PRO A 107 0.06 4.21 16.41
CA PRO A 107 -0.81 4.65 17.51
C PRO A 107 -0.35 5.94 18.19
N ASN A 108 0.90 6.37 18.02
CA ASN A 108 1.44 7.57 18.66
C ASN A 108 1.29 8.83 17.80
N THR A 109 1.17 8.67 16.48
CA THR A 109 1.09 9.81 15.56
C THR A 109 -0.21 9.84 14.76
N GLY A 110 -0.93 8.71 14.66
CA GLY A 110 -2.08 8.55 13.76
C GLY A 110 -1.69 8.52 12.28
N GLU A 111 -0.40 8.42 11.96
CA GLU A 111 0.11 8.37 10.60
C GLU A 111 -0.01 6.96 10.01
N VAL A 112 -0.42 6.88 8.73
CA VAL A 112 -0.40 5.63 7.98
C VAL A 112 0.87 5.57 7.14
N THR A 113 1.68 4.54 7.36
CA THR A 113 2.88 4.26 6.57
C THR A 113 2.60 3.12 5.60
N ILE A 114 2.84 3.33 4.30
CA ILE A 114 2.80 2.32 3.25
C ILE A 114 4.23 2.11 2.76
N PRO A 115 4.90 1.01 3.14
CA PRO A 115 6.27 0.73 2.71
C PRO A 115 6.40 0.64 1.19
N GLY A 116 7.51 1.12 0.65
CA GLY A 116 7.81 0.94 -0.78
C GLY A 116 7.78 -0.54 -1.20
N ASN A 117 7.28 -0.83 -2.39
CA ASN A 117 7.02 -2.18 -2.89
C ASN A 117 6.02 -2.98 -2.04
N THR A 118 4.99 -2.33 -1.49
CA THR A 118 3.82 -3.02 -0.93
C THR A 118 3.02 -3.61 -2.09
N PRO A 119 2.69 -4.92 -2.08
CA PRO A 119 1.89 -5.55 -3.13
C PRO A 119 0.53 -4.88 -3.32
N ALA A 120 0.01 -4.93 -4.55
CA ALA A 120 -1.34 -4.46 -4.83
C ALA A 120 -2.37 -5.29 -4.06
N GLY A 121 -3.37 -4.63 -3.53
CA GLY A 121 -4.41 -5.29 -2.73
C GLY A 121 -5.11 -4.34 -1.78
N THR A 122 -6.06 -4.90 -1.05
CA THR A 122 -6.81 -4.18 -0.01
C THR A 122 -6.35 -4.66 1.36
N TYR A 123 -5.95 -3.72 2.20
CA TYR A 123 -5.46 -3.95 3.55
C TYR A 123 -6.41 -3.30 4.54
N THR A 124 -6.81 -4.04 5.55
CA THR A 124 -7.70 -3.56 6.60
C THR A 124 -6.92 -3.37 7.89
N ILE A 125 -6.96 -2.16 8.44
CA ILE A 125 -6.44 -1.80 9.75
C ILE A 125 -7.64 -1.53 10.66
N THR A 126 -7.69 -2.14 11.83
CA THR A 126 -8.72 -1.82 12.81
C THR A 126 -8.14 -0.97 13.93
N TYR A 127 -8.90 0.00 14.40
CA TYR A 127 -8.49 0.89 15.46
C TYR A 127 -9.67 1.32 16.34
N SER A 128 -9.35 1.82 17.51
CA SER A 128 -10.29 2.53 18.39
C SER A 128 -9.52 3.58 19.16
N TYR A 129 -10.19 4.60 19.64
CA TYR A 129 -9.58 5.55 20.56
C TYR A 129 -10.53 5.99 21.68
N CYS A 130 -9.91 6.36 22.79
CA CYS A 130 -10.61 6.83 23.98
C CYS A 130 -10.09 8.22 24.37
N GLU A 131 -10.93 9.07 24.91
CA GLU A 131 -10.50 10.34 25.47
C GLU A 131 -9.54 10.13 26.65
N VAL A 132 -8.47 10.93 26.72
CA VAL A 132 -7.54 10.91 27.85
C VAL A 132 -8.21 11.38 29.15
N LEU A 133 -9.08 12.40 29.06
CA LEU A 133 -9.83 12.93 30.24
C LEU A 133 -10.95 12.00 30.70
N ASN A 134 -11.52 11.22 29.81
CA ASN A 134 -12.62 10.29 30.05
C ASN A 134 -12.28 8.93 29.44
N PRO A 135 -11.41 8.09 30.05
CA PRO A 135 -10.88 6.87 29.44
C PRO A 135 -11.94 5.79 29.13
N THR A 136 -13.15 5.93 29.66
CA THR A 136 -14.30 5.06 29.32
C THR A 136 -15.11 5.60 28.14
N ASN A 137 -14.88 6.84 27.72
CA ASN A 137 -15.50 7.43 26.53
C ASN A 137 -14.67 7.07 25.30
N CYS A 138 -15.02 5.96 24.68
CA CYS A 138 -14.28 5.38 23.56
C CYS A 138 -15.13 5.29 22.31
N THR A 139 -14.49 5.31 21.15
CA THR A 139 -15.12 4.82 19.91
C THR A 139 -15.28 3.31 20.02
N GLY A 140 -16.24 2.73 19.32
CA GLY A 140 -16.19 1.30 19.01
C GLY A 140 -15.01 1.01 18.06
N THR A 141 -14.85 -0.27 17.69
CA THR A 141 -13.85 -0.65 16.67
C THR A 141 -14.19 0.03 15.34
N GLN A 142 -13.22 0.77 14.81
CA GLN A 142 -13.26 1.44 13.52
C GLN A 142 -12.40 0.67 12.50
N THR A 143 -12.65 0.90 11.23
CA THR A 143 -11.93 0.25 10.14
C THR A 143 -11.37 1.29 9.20
N LEU A 144 -10.05 1.22 8.97
CA LEU A 144 -9.36 1.94 7.90
C LEU A 144 -9.08 0.94 6.78
N VAL A 145 -9.57 1.24 5.58
CA VAL A 145 -9.31 0.45 4.37
C VAL A 145 -8.25 1.15 3.53
N VAL A 146 -7.12 0.47 3.30
CA VAL A 146 -6.04 0.96 2.43
C VAL A 146 -6.00 0.09 1.18
N THR A 147 -6.27 0.67 0.02
CA THR A 147 -6.16 0.01 -1.27
C THR A 147 -4.89 0.45 -1.98
N VAL A 148 -3.98 -0.49 -2.22
CA VAL A 148 -2.76 -0.28 -3.01
C VAL A 148 -3.03 -0.78 -4.42
N GLY A 149 -2.90 0.11 -5.42
CA GLY A 149 -3.08 -0.23 -6.83
C GLY A 149 -1.95 -1.11 -7.37
N ALA A 150 -2.17 -1.78 -8.52
CA ALA A 150 -1.11 -2.46 -9.26
C ALA A 150 -0.40 -1.47 -10.21
N ALA A 151 0.89 -1.71 -10.47
CA ALA A 151 1.61 -0.96 -11.50
C ALA A 151 1.05 -1.29 -12.89
N THR A 152 1.01 -0.29 -13.78
CA THR A 152 0.61 -0.55 -15.16
C THR A 152 1.69 -1.36 -15.86
N LEU A 153 1.38 -2.61 -16.23
CA LEU A 153 2.26 -3.47 -17.04
C LEU A 153 1.87 -3.32 -18.51
N THR A 154 2.84 -2.95 -19.36
CA THR A 154 2.69 -2.93 -20.82
C THR A 154 3.69 -3.89 -21.41
N VAL A 155 3.21 -4.89 -22.15
CA VAL A 155 4.03 -5.91 -22.80
C VAL A 155 3.73 -5.85 -24.30
N VAL A 156 4.79 -5.77 -25.12
CA VAL A 156 4.73 -5.59 -26.56
C VAL A 156 5.37 -6.80 -27.25
N ASN A 157 4.77 -7.27 -28.34
CA ASN A 157 5.36 -8.37 -29.12
C ASN A 157 6.72 -7.95 -29.72
N ASP A 158 7.63 -8.91 -29.79
CA ASP A 158 8.98 -8.74 -30.32
C ASP A 158 9.19 -9.38 -31.68
N SER A 159 10.19 -8.89 -32.39
CA SER A 159 10.67 -9.52 -33.64
C SER A 159 12.16 -9.33 -33.78
N PHE A 160 12.88 -10.44 -33.99
CA PHE A 160 14.31 -10.44 -34.20
C PHE A 160 14.66 -11.14 -35.53
N THR A 161 15.66 -10.62 -36.23
CA THR A 161 16.17 -11.24 -37.45
C THR A 161 17.65 -11.56 -37.25
N VAL A 162 18.01 -12.80 -37.55
CA VAL A 162 19.39 -13.26 -37.60
C VAL A 162 19.74 -13.70 -39.03
N PRO A 163 20.95 -13.47 -39.52
CA PRO A 163 21.30 -13.70 -40.93
C PRO A 163 21.25 -15.18 -41.34
N ASP A 164 21.62 -16.06 -40.40
CA ASP A 164 21.66 -17.51 -40.58
C ASP A 164 21.67 -18.24 -39.24
N GLY A 165 21.59 -19.57 -39.25
CA GLY A 165 21.72 -20.45 -38.10
C GLY A 165 23.03 -21.20 -38.00
N LEU A 166 24.11 -20.79 -38.73
CA LEU A 166 25.37 -21.53 -38.78
C LEU A 166 26.20 -21.43 -37.47
N ARG A 167 25.84 -20.50 -36.60
CA ARG A 167 26.48 -20.29 -35.28
C ARG A 167 25.43 -19.96 -34.22
N THR A 168 25.79 -20.18 -32.97
CA THR A 168 24.96 -19.73 -31.86
C THR A 168 24.91 -18.21 -31.82
N GLN A 169 23.71 -17.63 -31.72
CA GLN A 169 23.45 -16.20 -31.64
C GLN A 169 22.52 -15.92 -30.47
N THR A 170 22.59 -14.70 -29.93
CA THR A 170 21.73 -14.27 -28.84
C THR A 170 21.16 -12.89 -29.17
N THR A 171 19.87 -12.68 -28.96
CA THR A 171 19.18 -11.41 -29.19
C THR A 171 19.40 -10.42 -28.04
N ILE A 172 18.90 -9.22 -28.21
CA ILE A 172 18.59 -8.33 -27.08
C ILE A 172 17.41 -8.92 -26.30
N SER A 173 17.04 -8.32 -25.16
CA SER A 173 15.94 -8.81 -24.31
C SER A 173 14.57 -8.48 -24.93
N VAL A 174 13.62 -9.39 -24.79
CA VAL A 174 12.19 -9.14 -25.07
C VAL A 174 11.58 -8.06 -24.16
N LEU A 175 12.27 -7.70 -23.06
CA LEU A 175 11.82 -6.65 -22.14
C LEU A 175 12.24 -5.23 -22.61
N ASP A 176 12.93 -5.11 -23.75
CA ASP A 176 13.52 -3.81 -24.14
C ASP A 176 12.45 -2.78 -24.57
N ASN A 177 11.29 -3.23 -25.05
CA ASN A 177 10.15 -2.41 -25.46
C ASN A 177 8.97 -2.46 -24.49
N ASP A 178 9.13 -3.16 -23.36
CA ASP A 178 8.12 -3.29 -22.32
C ASP A 178 8.22 -2.22 -21.25
N SER A 179 7.16 -2.05 -20.45
CA SER A 179 7.21 -1.15 -19.29
C SER A 179 6.34 -1.63 -18.12
N LEU A 180 6.86 -1.40 -16.91
CA LEU A 180 6.14 -1.56 -15.65
C LEU A 180 6.17 -0.22 -14.90
N GLY A 181 4.99 0.39 -14.71
CA GLY A 181 4.88 1.71 -14.08
C GLY A 181 5.66 2.80 -14.84
N GLY A 182 5.80 2.68 -16.17
CA GLY A 182 6.53 3.63 -17.01
C GLY A 182 8.05 3.44 -17.03
N THR A 183 8.58 2.40 -16.38
CA THR A 183 10.01 2.05 -16.40
C THR A 183 10.24 0.71 -17.08
N LYS A 184 11.41 0.53 -17.71
CA LYS A 184 11.80 -0.75 -18.32
C LYS A 184 11.86 -1.84 -17.23
N PRO A 185 11.17 -2.99 -17.41
CA PRO A 185 11.22 -4.09 -16.46
C PRO A 185 12.56 -4.84 -16.51
N THR A 186 12.85 -5.57 -15.44
CA THR A 186 14.01 -6.46 -15.32
C THR A 186 13.57 -7.83 -14.86
N ALA A 187 14.15 -8.90 -15.44
CA ALA A 187 13.89 -10.29 -15.04
C ALA A 187 15.06 -10.87 -14.24
N GLY A 188 14.87 -12.07 -13.67
CA GLY A 188 15.86 -12.78 -12.89
C GLY A 188 15.85 -12.42 -11.40
N VAL A 189 16.95 -12.69 -10.72
CA VAL A 189 17.06 -12.46 -9.26
C VAL A 189 16.94 -10.96 -8.95
N GLY A 190 15.95 -10.61 -8.14
CA GLY A 190 15.65 -9.21 -7.82
C GLY A 190 14.99 -8.42 -8.94
N GLY A 191 14.59 -9.07 -10.03
CA GLY A 191 13.87 -8.45 -11.15
C GLY A 191 12.48 -7.98 -10.76
N THR A 192 11.97 -6.99 -11.50
CA THR A 192 10.65 -6.42 -11.31
C THR A 192 9.54 -7.26 -11.92
N VAL A 193 9.91 -8.14 -12.87
CA VAL A 193 9.01 -9.07 -13.54
C VAL A 193 9.57 -10.49 -13.55
N THR A 194 8.67 -11.46 -13.70
CA THR A 194 8.99 -12.86 -13.98
C THR A 194 8.53 -13.20 -15.39
N ILE A 195 9.38 -13.91 -16.16
CA ILE A 195 9.05 -14.42 -17.48
C ILE A 195 8.78 -15.93 -17.38
N THR A 196 7.72 -16.39 -18.00
CA THR A 196 7.39 -17.82 -18.10
C THR A 196 7.10 -18.16 -19.58
N ASN A 197 7.78 -19.17 -20.10
CA ASN A 197 7.49 -19.69 -21.43
C ASN A 197 6.12 -20.40 -21.42
N VAL A 198 5.19 -19.96 -22.26
CA VAL A 198 3.87 -20.56 -22.41
C VAL A 198 3.92 -21.62 -23.53
N THR A 199 4.51 -21.27 -24.68
CA THR A 199 4.72 -22.18 -25.81
C THR A 199 6.10 -21.92 -26.37
N GLY A 200 6.94 -22.95 -26.42
CA GLY A 200 8.24 -22.89 -27.07
C GLY A 200 8.15 -22.85 -28.61
N ALA A 201 9.24 -22.50 -29.25
CA ALA A 201 9.34 -22.55 -30.71
C ALA A 201 9.17 -23.97 -31.22
N THR A 202 8.43 -24.13 -32.33
CA THR A 202 8.28 -25.42 -33.02
C THR A 202 9.38 -25.60 -34.07
N PRO A 203 10.00 -26.79 -34.19
CA PRO A 203 11.05 -27.01 -35.19
C PRO A 203 10.45 -26.99 -36.59
N VAL A 204 11.15 -26.41 -37.57
CA VAL A 204 10.80 -26.44 -39.00
C VAL A 204 10.85 -27.88 -39.56
N ARG A 205 11.74 -28.70 -38.96
CA ARG A 205 11.86 -30.14 -39.26
C ARG A 205 12.01 -30.91 -37.95
N PRO A 206 11.45 -32.09 -37.79
CA PRO A 206 11.62 -32.91 -36.61
C PRO A 206 13.11 -33.14 -36.26
N GLY A 207 13.46 -33.00 -34.98
CA GLY A 207 14.82 -33.24 -34.50
C GLY A 207 15.83 -32.12 -34.77
N THR A 208 15.39 -30.93 -35.28
CA THR A 208 16.28 -29.77 -35.48
C THR A 208 16.27 -28.84 -34.28
N ASN A 209 17.35 -28.08 -34.13
CA ASN A 209 17.45 -27.07 -33.10
C ASN A 209 16.43 -25.92 -33.31
N VAL A 210 15.95 -25.34 -32.19
CA VAL A 210 15.00 -24.23 -32.21
C VAL A 210 15.50 -23.11 -31.26
N PRO A 211 15.12 -21.86 -31.50
CA PRO A 211 15.35 -20.77 -30.56
C PRO A 211 14.72 -21.03 -29.20
N THR A 212 15.38 -20.56 -28.13
CA THR A 212 14.91 -20.69 -26.74
C THR A 212 14.98 -19.35 -26.04
N LEU A 213 13.92 -18.98 -25.32
CA LEU A 213 13.87 -17.77 -24.48
C LEU A 213 14.40 -18.10 -23.07
N ASN A 214 15.36 -17.33 -22.60
CA ASN A 214 15.87 -17.42 -21.23
C ASN A 214 15.00 -16.55 -20.30
N PRO A 215 14.30 -17.13 -19.33
CA PRO A 215 13.41 -16.37 -18.44
C PRO A 215 14.15 -15.46 -17.45
N ASN A 216 15.46 -15.63 -17.27
CA ASN A 216 16.22 -14.84 -16.30
C ASN A 216 16.72 -13.50 -16.86
N ASP A 217 16.82 -13.36 -18.18
CA ASP A 217 17.31 -12.12 -18.82
C ASP A 217 16.49 -11.67 -20.03
N GLY A 218 15.45 -12.45 -20.39
CA GLY A 218 14.58 -12.16 -21.53
C GLY A 218 15.24 -12.30 -22.89
N LYS A 219 16.44 -12.87 -22.99
CA LYS A 219 17.14 -13.03 -24.27
C LYS A 219 16.77 -14.35 -24.93
N VAL A 220 16.73 -14.33 -26.27
CA VAL A 220 16.53 -15.53 -27.07
C VAL A 220 17.87 -16.03 -27.60
N THR A 221 18.17 -17.30 -27.31
CA THR A 221 19.33 -18.01 -27.88
C THR A 221 18.88 -18.79 -29.09
N ILE A 222 19.56 -18.57 -30.21
CA ILE A 222 19.43 -19.31 -31.47
C ILE A 222 20.62 -20.28 -31.54
N PRO A 223 20.40 -21.59 -31.30
CA PRO A 223 21.50 -22.56 -31.33
C PRO A 223 22.12 -22.70 -32.73
N VAL A 224 23.37 -23.18 -32.78
CA VAL A 224 24.02 -23.58 -34.03
C VAL A 224 23.19 -24.64 -34.73
N ASN A 225 23.18 -24.62 -36.07
CA ASN A 225 22.38 -25.52 -36.93
C ASN A 225 20.85 -25.35 -36.81
N THR A 226 20.38 -24.17 -36.39
CA THR A 226 18.97 -23.81 -36.45
C THR A 226 18.60 -23.57 -37.92
N PRO A 227 17.65 -24.29 -38.50
CA PRO A 227 17.24 -24.10 -39.91
C PRO A 227 16.67 -22.69 -40.16
N ALA A 228 16.82 -22.24 -41.42
CA ALA A 228 16.14 -21.03 -41.86
C ALA A 228 14.63 -21.16 -41.74
N GLY A 229 13.97 -20.10 -41.20
CA GLY A 229 12.53 -20.09 -40.96
C GLY A 229 12.10 -19.03 -40.00
N ILE A 230 10.85 -18.98 -39.67
CA ILE A 230 10.25 -18.14 -38.65
C ILE A 230 9.86 -19.03 -37.48
N TYR A 231 10.30 -18.62 -36.26
CA TYR A 231 10.05 -19.33 -35.02
C TYR A 231 9.35 -18.38 -34.06
N THR A 232 8.20 -18.79 -33.55
CA THR A 232 7.41 -18.01 -32.59
C THR A 232 7.48 -18.65 -31.23
N ILE A 233 7.83 -17.86 -30.19
CA ILE A 233 7.77 -18.24 -28.78
C ILE A 233 6.70 -17.38 -28.13
N THR A 234 5.77 -18.00 -27.42
CA THR A 234 4.81 -17.29 -26.59
C THR A 234 5.28 -17.30 -25.13
N TYR A 235 5.32 -16.15 -24.52
CA TYR A 235 5.72 -16.00 -23.12
C TYR A 235 4.70 -15.18 -22.34
N LYS A 236 4.71 -15.36 -21.03
CA LYS A 236 3.91 -14.61 -20.07
C LYS A 236 4.85 -13.83 -19.16
N GLU A 237 4.60 -12.54 -19.04
CA GLU A 237 5.30 -11.64 -18.14
C GLU A 237 4.36 -11.25 -16.99
N CYS A 238 4.84 -11.37 -15.75
CA CYS A 238 4.08 -11.00 -14.55
C CYS A 238 4.94 -10.10 -13.65
N GLU A 239 4.33 -9.06 -13.10
CA GLU A 239 4.95 -8.25 -12.05
C GLU A 239 5.33 -9.14 -10.86
N THR A 240 6.58 -9.05 -10.37
CA THR A 240 7.10 -9.88 -9.27
C THR A 240 6.32 -9.69 -7.96
N LEU A 241 5.81 -8.47 -7.69
CA LEU A 241 5.00 -8.17 -6.51
C LEU A 241 3.56 -8.67 -6.62
N ASN A 242 3.05 -8.84 -7.85
CA ASN A 242 1.67 -9.25 -8.14
C ASN A 242 1.63 -10.41 -9.16
N PRO A 243 2.27 -11.56 -8.87
CA PRO A 243 2.56 -12.60 -9.87
C PRO A 243 1.34 -13.38 -10.37
N SER A 244 0.21 -13.27 -9.70
CA SER A 244 -1.04 -13.94 -10.08
C SER A 244 -2.06 -13.01 -10.73
N SER A 245 -1.95 -11.70 -10.54
CA SER A 245 -2.98 -10.73 -10.94
C SER A 245 -2.52 -9.70 -11.96
N ASN A 246 -1.23 -9.34 -11.99
CA ASN A 246 -0.68 -8.37 -12.93
C ASN A 246 0.24 -9.06 -13.94
N CYS A 247 -0.38 -9.72 -14.92
CA CYS A 247 0.30 -10.49 -15.94
C CYS A 247 -0.21 -10.16 -17.35
N LYS A 248 0.69 -10.25 -18.34
CA LYS A 248 0.35 -10.20 -19.76
C LYS A 248 1.12 -11.24 -20.55
N THR A 249 0.56 -11.62 -21.71
CA THR A 249 1.16 -12.57 -22.64
C THR A 249 1.57 -11.82 -23.91
N ALA A 250 2.75 -12.16 -24.43
CA ALA A 250 3.25 -11.67 -25.71
C ALA A 250 3.95 -12.78 -26.49
N THR A 251 4.33 -12.48 -27.72
CA THR A 251 5.08 -13.37 -28.60
C THR A 251 6.39 -12.72 -29.00
N VAL A 252 7.40 -13.55 -29.23
CA VAL A 252 8.60 -13.15 -29.94
C VAL A 252 8.76 -13.99 -31.20
N ASP A 253 8.87 -13.32 -32.35
CA ASP A 253 9.13 -13.92 -33.64
C ASP A 253 10.62 -13.81 -33.97
N ILE A 254 11.26 -14.95 -34.25
CA ILE A 254 12.66 -15.04 -34.62
C ILE A 254 12.74 -15.49 -36.09
N LYS A 255 13.17 -14.60 -36.96
CA LYS A 255 13.44 -14.91 -38.38
C LYS A 255 14.90 -15.31 -38.55
N VAL A 256 15.14 -16.57 -38.82
CA VAL A 256 16.46 -17.12 -39.20
C VAL A 256 16.57 -17.13 -40.71
N GLY A 257 17.53 -16.40 -41.24
CA GLY A 257 17.77 -16.32 -42.69
C GLY A 257 18.50 -17.54 -43.26
N THR A 258 18.58 -17.61 -44.58
CA THR A 258 19.35 -18.63 -45.31
C THR A 258 20.80 -18.15 -45.48
N PRO A 259 21.80 -19.02 -45.22
CA PRO A 259 23.19 -18.69 -45.49
C PRO A 259 23.47 -18.55 -46.99
N THR A 260 24.35 -17.67 -47.36
CA THR A 260 24.81 -17.51 -48.74
C THR A 260 25.78 -18.63 -49.09
N ILE A 261 25.52 -19.33 -50.22
CA ILE A 261 26.44 -20.31 -50.77
C ILE A 261 27.24 -19.59 -51.87
N THR A 262 28.53 -19.57 -51.74
CA THR A 262 29.45 -19.09 -52.82
C THR A 262 30.12 -20.29 -53.46
N VAL A 263 29.94 -20.41 -54.75
CA VAL A 263 30.62 -21.43 -55.57
C VAL A 263 31.73 -20.77 -56.36
N THR A 264 32.97 -21.25 -56.18
CA THR A 264 34.09 -20.83 -56.97
C THR A 264 34.28 -21.86 -58.11
N PRO A 265 34.27 -21.45 -59.39
CA PRO A 265 34.55 -22.36 -60.48
C PRO A 265 35.94 -22.98 -60.34
N GLU A 266 36.03 -24.29 -60.55
CA GLU A 266 37.30 -24.98 -60.64
C GLU A 266 37.89 -24.74 -62.06
N THR A 267 39.17 -24.40 -62.14
CA THR A 267 39.90 -24.22 -63.41
C THR A 267 40.67 -25.45 -63.76
#